data_eb5ebb2abd99afec69b1d5ece210cece
#
_entry.id   eb5ebb2abd99afec69b1d5ece210cece
#
_cell.length_a   1.000
_cell.length_b   1.000
_cell.length_c   1.000
_cell.angle_alpha   90.00
_cell.angle_beta   90.00
_cell.angle_gamma   90.00
#
_symmetry.space_group_name_H-M   'P 1'
#
loop_
_entity.id
_entity.type
_entity.pdbx_description
1 polymer ?
#
loop_
_entity_poly.entity_id
_entity_poly.type
_entity_poly.pdbx_seq_one_letter_code
_entity_poly.pdbx_strand_id
1 'polypeptide(L)'
;CCDRNVTFISRQNWLRDNFYCSNCYSIPRERALMLIVEKYYQDWKGLKIHESSPEMKGASLKFRTFCPNYTASQYFNDRDFGKVINGFSNQNLENQTFEDCSFDIVITQDVLEHVINPDKAFAEIARTLKPGGAHIFTVPLVNKFQPTEKWAVLDENGNLKFLQKPEYHGNPIDPKGSPVTMHWGYDIADFI
;
A
#
# COMPACT_ATOMS: atom_id res chain seq x y z
N CYS A 1 5.77 -7.41 -14.67
CA CYS A 1 6.16 -6.01 -14.45
C CYS A 1 7.06 -5.44 -15.56
N CYS A 2 8.03 -6.14 -16.08
CA CYS A 2 8.97 -5.56 -17.06
C CYS A 2 8.93 -6.20 -18.45
N ASP A 3 8.05 -7.15 -18.69
CA ASP A 3 7.78 -7.81 -20.00
C ASP A 3 9.06 -8.24 -20.75
N ARG A 4 10.04 -8.77 -20.01
CA ARG A 4 11.35 -9.22 -20.51
C ARG A 4 11.66 -10.64 -20.04
N ASN A 5 12.49 -11.33 -20.80
CA ASN A 5 13.11 -12.57 -20.32
C ASN A 5 14.11 -12.21 -19.22
N VAL A 6 13.87 -12.70 -18.01
CA VAL A 6 14.64 -12.33 -16.81
C VAL A 6 14.94 -13.55 -15.95
N THR A 7 15.95 -13.42 -15.10
CA THR A 7 16.22 -14.34 -14.02
C THR A 7 15.61 -13.82 -12.73
N PHE A 8 15.08 -14.70 -11.91
CA PHE A 8 14.68 -14.36 -10.55
C PHE A 8 15.77 -14.77 -9.57
N ILE A 9 16.08 -13.88 -8.64
CA ILE A 9 17.19 -14.04 -7.71
C ILE A 9 16.63 -14.01 -6.28
N SER A 10 17.06 -14.97 -5.47
CA SER A 10 16.86 -14.92 -4.03
C SER A 10 18.19 -15.04 -3.30
N ARG A 11 18.37 -14.22 -2.27
CA ARG A 11 19.53 -14.25 -1.36
C ARG A 11 19.17 -14.79 0.02
N GLN A 12 17.88 -15.08 0.25
CA GLN A 12 17.36 -15.51 1.55
C GLN A 12 16.22 -16.50 1.36
N ASN A 13 15.91 -17.28 2.40
CA ASN A 13 14.82 -18.25 2.36
C ASN A 13 13.41 -17.58 2.43
N TRP A 14 13.31 -16.34 2.87
CA TRP A 14 12.06 -15.59 2.88
C TRP A 14 11.75 -15.02 1.50
N LEU A 15 11.12 -15.84 0.65
CA LEU A 15 10.90 -15.52 -0.77
C LEU A 15 9.88 -14.39 -1.00
N ARG A 16 8.98 -14.12 -0.05
CA ARG A 16 7.97 -13.08 -0.18
C ARG A 16 8.58 -11.74 -0.59
N ASP A 17 9.67 -11.34 0.07
CA ASP A 17 10.32 -10.05 -0.13
C ASP A 17 11.72 -10.16 -0.75
N ASN A 18 12.25 -11.37 -0.89
CA ASN A 18 13.63 -11.61 -1.35
C ASN A 18 13.73 -12.40 -2.66
N PHE A 19 12.61 -12.59 -3.38
CA PHE A 19 12.61 -13.23 -4.70
C PHE A 19 12.31 -12.20 -5.78
N TYR A 20 13.34 -11.48 -6.22
CA TYR A 20 13.21 -10.34 -7.10
C TYR A 20 13.68 -10.59 -8.53
N CYS A 21 13.08 -9.85 -9.44
CA CYS A 21 13.46 -9.81 -10.84
C CYS A 21 14.83 -9.13 -11.01
N SER A 22 15.73 -9.75 -11.78
CA SER A 22 17.07 -9.19 -12.05
C SER A 22 17.06 -7.87 -12.82
N ASN A 23 15.94 -7.49 -13.46
CA ASN A 23 15.83 -6.29 -14.26
C ASN A 23 15.07 -5.15 -13.57
N CYS A 24 13.87 -5.40 -13.08
CA CYS A 24 13.02 -4.34 -12.49
C CYS A 24 12.90 -4.43 -10.97
N TYR A 25 13.57 -5.35 -10.35
CA TYR A 25 13.59 -5.61 -8.91
C TYR A 25 12.22 -5.90 -8.29
N SER A 26 11.20 -6.19 -9.12
CA SER A 26 9.87 -6.55 -8.61
C SER A 26 9.94 -7.83 -7.78
N ILE A 27 9.20 -7.84 -6.69
CA ILE A 27 9.01 -8.98 -5.80
C ILE A 27 7.67 -9.68 -6.09
N PRO A 28 7.39 -10.87 -5.53
CA PRO A 28 6.18 -11.65 -5.87
C PRO A 28 4.87 -10.88 -5.76
N ARG A 29 4.65 -10.12 -4.68
CA ARG A 29 3.41 -9.36 -4.50
C ARG A 29 3.19 -8.29 -5.58
N GLU A 30 4.24 -7.58 -5.99
CA GLU A 30 4.17 -6.58 -7.06
C GLU A 30 3.84 -7.22 -8.41
N ARG A 31 4.38 -8.42 -8.68
CA ARG A 31 4.07 -9.17 -9.91
C ARG A 31 2.63 -9.67 -9.91
N ALA A 32 2.13 -10.14 -8.75
CA ALA A 32 0.74 -10.54 -8.59
C ALA A 32 -0.21 -9.35 -8.76
N LEU A 33 0.11 -8.20 -8.15
CA LEU A 33 -0.66 -6.96 -8.31
C LEU A 33 -0.73 -6.54 -9.78
N MET A 34 0.40 -6.50 -10.50
CA MET A 34 0.40 -6.16 -11.92
C MET A 34 -0.38 -7.16 -12.77
N LEU A 35 -0.32 -8.46 -12.44
CA LEU A 35 -1.11 -9.48 -13.15
C LEU A 35 -2.62 -9.21 -13.00
N ILE A 36 -3.08 -8.84 -11.81
CA ILE A 36 -4.47 -8.47 -11.55
C ILE A 36 -4.86 -7.20 -12.32
N VAL A 37 -4.02 -6.15 -12.25
CA VAL A 37 -4.27 -4.90 -12.97
C VAL A 37 -4.36 -5.15 -14.48
N GLU A 38 -3.41 -5.85 -15.07
CA GLU A 38 -3.37 -6.12 -16.52
C GLU A 38 -4.50 -7.05 -16.98
N LYS A 39 -4.97 -7.95 -16.10
CA LYS A 39 -6.09 -8.85 -16.40
C LYS A 39 -7.44 -8.15 -16.40
N TYR A 40 -7.68 -7.30 -15.42
CA TYR A 40 -9.00 -6.70 -15.19
C TYR A 40 -9.13 -5.26 -15.68
N TYR A 41 -8.02 -4.57 -15.87
CA TYR A 41 -7.93 -3.16 -16.31
C TYR A 41 -6.94 -3.02 -17.47
N GLN A 42 -7.28 -3.61 -18.63
CA GLN A 42 -6.37 -3.66 -19.79
C GLN A 42 -5.88 -2.27 -20.23
N ASP A 43 -6.74 -1.25 -20.10
CA ASP A 43 -6.43 0.14 -20.44
C ASP A 43 -5.91 0.96 -19.23
N TRP A 44 -5.33 0.30 -18.22
CA TRP A 44 -4.89 0.93 -16.98
C TRP A 44 -3.99 2.16 -17.17
N LYS A 45 -3.26 2.24 -18.28
CA LYS A 45 -2.37 3.37 -18.58
C LYS A 45 -3.13 4.70 -18.74
N GLY A 46 -4.40 4.64 -19.15
CA GLY A 46 -5.28 5.81 -19.30
C GLY A 46 -6.07 6.17 -18.02
N LEU A 47 -6.09 5.30 -17.04
CA LEU A 47 -6.88 5.46 -15.82
C LEU A 47 -6.24 6.45 -14.84
N LYS A 48 -7.04 7.02 -13.95
CA LYS A 48 -6.56 7.77 -12.79
C LYS A 48 -6.24 6.80 -11.67
N ILE A 49 -4.95 6.62 -11.37
CA ILE A 49 -4.47 5.66 -10.37
C ILE A 49 -3.86 6.42 -9.20
N HIS A 50 -4.34 6.14 -7.99
CA HIS A 50 -3.69 6.56 -6.76
C HIS A 50 -2.95 5.37 -6.13
N GLU A 51 -1.69 5.53 -5.77
CA GLU A 51 -0.92 4.55 -4.99
C GLU A 51 -0.38 5.21 -3.72
N SER A 52 -0.72 4.62 -2.57
CA SER A 52 -0.19 5.05 -1.28
C SER A 52 1.12 4.33 -0.97
N SER A 53 2.12 5.10 -0.54
CA SER A 53 3.44 4.62 -0.14
C SER A 53 4.16 3.74 -1.18
N PRO A 54 4.22 4.19 -2.47
CA PRO A 54 4.82 3.40 -3.53
C PRO A 54 6.33 3.24 -3.38
N GLU A 55 6.82 2.12 -3.84
CA GLU A 55 8.24 1.88 -4.03
C GLU A 55 8.76 2.53 -5.34
N MET A 56 10.08 2.70 -5.45
CA MET A 56 10.73 3.21 -6.68
C MET A 56 11.22 2.09 -7.60
N LYS A 57 10.51 0.94 -7.60
CA LYS A 57 10.82 -0.26 -8.37
C LYS A 57 9.54 -1.00 -8.77
N GLY A 58 9.68 -2.10 -9.50
CA GLY A 58 8.63 -3.07 -9.77
C GLY A 58 7.35 -2.46 -10.35
N ALA A 59 6.21 -2.73 -9.71
CA ALA A 59 4.90 -2.28 -10.15
C ALA A 59 4.75 -0.76 -10.05
N SER A 60 5.15 -0.16 -8.94
CA SER A 60 5.04 1.29 -8.70
C SER A 60 5.83 2.08 -9.73
N LEU A 61 7.04 1.64 -10.08
CA LEU A 61 7.82 2.26 -11.16
C LEU A 61 7.11 2.12 -12.52
N LYS A 62 6.48 0.97 -12.79
CA LYS A 62 5.72 0.76 -14.03
C LYS A 62 4.52 1.71 -14.12
N PHE A 63 3.73 1.88 -13.05
CA PHE A 63 2.64 2.85 -13.00
C PHE A 63 3.14 4.27 -13.22
N ARG A 64 4.16 4.70 -12.48
CA ARG A 64 4.75 6.03 -12.60
C ARG A 64 5.27 6.31 -14.02
N THR A 65 5.80 5.30 -14.71
CA THR A 65 6.40 5.47 -16.05
C THR A 65 5.35 5.52 -17.16
N PHE A 66 4.29 4.72 -17.04
CA PHE A 66 3.37 4.47 -18.16
C PHE A 66 1.94 4.99 -17.95
N CYS A 67 1.62 5.50 -16.76
CA CYS A 67 0.31 6.08 -16.46
C CYS A 67 0.46 7.59 -16.21
N PRO A 68 0.11 8.47 -17.18
CA PRO A 68 0.21 9.91 -17.01
C PRO A 68 -0.65 10.47 -15.88
N ASN A 69 -1.74 9.78 -15.52
CA ASN A 69 -2.67 10.16 -14.48
C ASN A 69 -2.39 9.44 -13.15
N TYR A 70 -1.14 9.02 -12.94
CA TYR A 70 -0.72 8.37 -11.70
C TYR A 70 -0.42 9.40 -10.62
N THR A 71 -1.01 9.19 -9.44
CA THR A 71 -0.79 9.99 -8.23
C THR A 71 -0.15 9.11 -7.16
N ALA A 72 1.06 9.48 -6.75
CA ALA A 72 1.73 8.87 -5.62
C ALA A 72 1.47 9.67 -4.34
N SER A 73 1.13 9.01 -3.26
CA SER A 73 1.05 9.65 -1.94
C SER A 73 1.97 8.99 -0.92
N GLN A 74 2.29 9.74 0.12
CA GLN A 74 3.09 9.28 1.26
C GLN A 74 2.59 9.97 2.52
N TYR A 75 2.76 9.35 3.68
CA TYR A 75 2.38 9.91 4.96
C TYR A 75 3.57 10.61 5.63
N PHE A 76 3.49 11.92 5.78
CA PHE A 76 4.43 12.76 6.54
C PHE A 76 3.64 13.46 7.64
N ASN A 77 3.71 12.95 8.86
CA ASN A 77 2.87 13.41 9.99
C ASN A 77 3.24 14.82 10.51
N ASP A 78 4.42 15.31 10.18
CA ASP A 78 4.94 16.62 10.58
C ASP A 78 4.71 17.71 9.53
N ARG A 79 3.95 17.44 8.47
CA ARG A 79 3.71 18.31 7.33
C ARG A 79 2.22 18.42 7.02
N ASP A 80 1.84 19.53 6.38
CA ASP A 80 0.46 19.77 5.95
C ASP A 80 -0.02 18.70 4.96
N PHE A 81 -1.19 18.11 5.21
CA PHE A 81 -1.82 17.18 4.29
C PHE A 81 -2.31 17.89 3.01
N GLY A 82 -2.33 17.17 1.90
CA GLY A 82 -2.66 17.69 0.58
C GLY A 82 -1.52 18.42 -0.13
N LYS A 83 -0.42 18.72 0.55
CA LYS A 83 0.76 19.33 -0.07
C LYS A 83 1.65 18.31 -0.74
N VAL A 84 2.36 18.73 -1.78
CA VAL A 84 3.36 17.89 -2.44
C VAL A 84 4.70 18.02 -1.72
N ILE A 85 5.24 16.90 -1.27
CA ILE A 85 6.52 16.78 -0.57
C ILE A 85 7.36 15.74 -1.30
N ASN A 86 8.52 16.12 -1.79
CA ASN A 86 9.45 15.25 -2.52
C ASN A 86 8.79 14.47 -3.68
N GLY A 87 7.80 15.07 -4.36
CA GLY A 87 7.08 14.45 -5.47
C GLY A 87 5.93 13.51 -5.06
N PHE A 88 5.59 13.45 -3.77
CA PHE A 88 4.43 12.72 -3.24
C PHE A 88 3.39 13.68 -2.69
N SER A 89 2.11 13.41 -2.92
CA SER A 89 1.05 14.07 -2.18
C SER A 89 1.08 13.60 -0.72
N ASN A 90 1.18 14.53 0.24
CA ASN A 90 1.10 14.14 1.66
C ASN A 90 -0.32 13.77 2.02
N GLN A 91 -0.57 12.51 2.36
CA GLN A 91 -1.91 11.99 2.66
C GLN A 91 -1.92 11.10 3.90
N ASN A 92 -2.98 11.24 4.69
CA ASN A 92 -3.37 10.25 5.68
C ASN A 92 -4.48 9.39 5.08
N LEU A 93 -4.29 8.07 4.93
CA LEU A 93 -5.30 7.17 4.39
C LEU A 93 -6.62 7.18 5.19
N GLU A 94 -6.58 7.53 6.47
CA GLU A 94 -7.75 7.60 7.35
C GLU A 94 -8.51 8.92 7.22
N ASN A 95 -7.96 9.92 6.50
CA ASN A 95 -8.56 11.24 6.27
C ASN A 95 -7.85 11.90 5.09
N GLN A 96 -8.23 11.53 3.88
CA GLN A 96 -7.60 11.99 2.66
C GLN A 96 -8.12 13.36 2.24
N THR A 97 -7.24 14.18 1.67
CA THR A 97 -7.61 15.51 1.13
C THR A 97 -8.05 15.45 -0.33
N PHE A 98 -8.08 14.29 -0.95
CA PHE A 98 -8.59 14.11 -2.32
C PHE A 98 -10.10 14.29 -2.36
N GLU A 99 -10.60 14.79 -3.49
CA GLU A 99 -12.03 14.91 -3.75
C GLU A 99 -12.68 13.51 -3.92
N ASP A 100 -13.99 13.45 -3.70
CA ASP A 100 -14.78 12.25 -3.94
C ASP A 100 -14.66 11.81 -5.40
N CYS A 101 -14.76 10.52 -5.64
CA CYS A 101 -14.79 9.94 -7.00
C CYS A 101 -13.61 10.40 -7.89
N SER A 102 -12.42 10.55 -7.32
CA SER A 102 -11.23 11.04 -8.03
C SER A 102 -10.52 9.98 -8.85
N PHE A 103 -10.53 8.72 -8.40
CA PHE A 103 -9.68 7.66 -8.94
C PHE A 103 -10.46 6.47 -9.51
N ASP A 104 -9.91 5.88 -10.56
CA ASP A 104 -10.43 4.62 -11.13
C ASP A 104 -9.87 3.42 -10.37
N ILE A 105 -8.62 3.53 -9.90
CA ILE A 105 -7.94 2.50 -9.10
C ILE A 105 -7.21 3.17 -7.93
N VAL A 106 -7.35 2.59 -6.74
CA VAL A 106 -6.51 2.88 -5.58
C VAL A 106 -5.67 1.65 -5.27
N ILE A 107 -4.37 1.86 -5.02
CA ILE A 107 -3.41 0.80 -4.73
C ILE A 107 -2.77 1.04 -3.37
N THR A 108 -2.74 -0.01 -2.52
CA THR A 108 -1.96 -0.03 -1.29
C THR A 108 -1.18 -1.35 -1.20
N GLN A 109 0.13 -1.27 -1.05
CA GLN A 109 0.98 -2.45 -0.95
C GLN A 109 1.66 -2.50 0.41
N ASP A 110 1.20 -3.39 1.29
CA ASP A 110 1.71 -3.52 2.67
C ASP A 110 1.68 -2.15 3.41
N VAL A 111 0.51 -1.53 3.43
CA VAL A 111 0.24 -0.24 4.08
C VAL A 111 -0.83 -0.36 5.16
N LEU A 112 -1.84 -1.21 4.93
CA LEU A 112 -3.01 -1.32 5.81
C LEU A 112 -2.68 -1.90 7.19
N GLU A 113 -1.56 -2.57 7.34
CA GLU A 113 -1.04 -3.01 8.65
C GLU A 113 -0.46 -1.88 9.49
N HIS A 114 -0.33 -0.67 8.93
CA HIS A 114 0.21 0.52 9.59
C HIS A 114 -0.85 1.58 9.91
N VAL A 115 -2.10 1.40 9.48
CA VAL A 115 -3.19 2.32 9.79
C VAL A 115 -3.73 2.05 11.20
N ILE A 116 -4.11 3.12 11.91
CA ILE A 116 -4.67 3.01 13.26
C ILE A 116 -6.13 2.57 13.21
N ASN A 117 -6.88 3.14 12.26
CA ASN A 117 -8.30 2.83 12.08
C ASN A 117 -8.57 2.37 10.65
N PRO A 118 -8.52 1.04 10.40
CA PRO A 118 -8.75 0.50 9.07
C PRO A 118 -10.14 0.80 8.51
N ASP A 119 -11.19 0.90 9.34
CA ASP A 119 -12.54 1.24 8.88
C ASP A 119 -12.55 2.62 8.22
N LYS A 120 -11.86 3.60 8.84
CA LYS A 120 -11.71 4.95 8.23
C LYS A 120 -10.89 4.90 6.94
N ALA A 121 -9.81 4.12 6.92
CA ALA A 121 -8.98 3.99 5.73
C ALA A 121 -9.77 3.39 4.57
N PHE A 122 -10.52 2.32 4.78
CA PHE A 122 -11.38 1.72 3.74
C PHE A 122 -12.50 2.67 3.32
N ALA A 123 -13.15 3.38 4.25
CA ALA A 123 -14.18 4.37 3.94
C ALA A 123 -13.62 5.53 3.07
N GLU A 124 -12.45 6.05 3.39
CA GLU A 124 -11.79 7.10 2.62
C GLU A 124 -11.31 6.61 1.25
N ILE A 125 -10.80 5.40 1.15
CA ILE A 125 -10.48 4.78 -0.12
C ILE A 125 -11.74 4.64 -0.98
N ALA A 126 -12.83 4.13 -0.40
CA ALA A 126 -14.12 4.01 -1.10
C ALA A 126 -14.67 5.36 -1.55
N ARG A 127 -14.59 6.41 -0.72
CA ARG A 127 -15.00 7.78 -1.05
C ARG A 127 -14.24 8.35 -2.25
N THR A 128 -12.92 8.11 -2.29
CA THR A 128 -12.07 8.64 -3.38
C THR A 128 -12.14 7.84 -4.66
N LEU A 129 -12.66 6.60 -4.62
CA LEU A 129 -12.91 5.79 -5.80
C LEU A 129 -14.14 6.27 -6.56
N LYS A 130 -14.07 6.28 -7.89
CA LYS A 130 -15.23 6.46 -8.76
C LYS A 130 -16.19 5.26 -8.66
N PRO A 131 -17.48 5.45 -8.96
CA PRO A 131 -18.39 4.32 -9.14
C PRO A 131 -17.81 3.30 -10.15
N GLY A 132 -17.71 2.03 -9.75
CA GLY A 132 -17.07 0.96 -10.55
C GLY A 132 -15.55 0.94 -10.48
N GLY A 133 -14.92 1.83 -9.73
CA GLY A 133 -13.49 1.77 -9.43
C GLY A 133 -13.12 0.64 -8.47
N ALA A 134 -11.83 0.37 -8.30
CA ALA A 134 -11.37 -0.71 -7.44
C ALA A 134 -10.21 -0.31 -6.53
N HIS A 135 -10.22 -0.88 -5.33
CA HIS A 135 -9.06 -0.94 -4.45
C HIS A 135 -8.33 -2.26 -4.68
N ILE A 136 -7.06 -2.20 -5.07
CA ILE A 136 -6.20 -3.37 -5.26
C ILE A 136 -5.07 -3.29 -4.23
N PHE A 137 -5.00 -4.26 -3.33
CA PHE A 137 -4.09 -4.15 -2.20
C PHE A 137 -3.37 -5.46 -1.86
N THR A 138 -2.29 -5.33 -1.12
CA THR A 138 -1.62 -6.44 -0.43
C THR A 138 -1.45 -6.12 1.04
N VAL A 139 -1.52 -7.16 1.86
CA VAL A 139 -1.18 -7.11 3.29
C VAL A 139 -0.40 -8.36 3.67
N PRO A 140 0.49 -8.30 4.66
CA PRO A 140 1.11 -9.50 5.20
C PRO A 140 0.06 -10.28 6.04
N LEU A 141 -0.31 -11.46 5.55
CA LEU A 141 -1.05 -12.43 6.36
C LEU A 141 -0.05 -13.25 7.17
N VAL A 142 0.44 -12.69 8.27
CA VAL A 142 1.49 -13.29 9.09
C VAL A 142 1.01 -14.62 9.69
N ASN A 143 -0.23 -14.65 10.14
CA ASN A 143 -0.87 -15.85 10.65
C ASN A 143 -2.24 -16.06 10.00
N LYS A 144 -2.24 -16.67 8.82
CA LYS A 144 -3.46 -16.90 8.02
C LYS A 144 -4.50 -17.84 8.66
N PHE A 145 -4.19 -18.47 9.80
CA PHE A 145 -5.09 -19.35 10.55
C PHE A 145 -5.68 -18.70 11.80
N GLN A 146 -5.32 -17.43 12.07
CA GLN A 146 -5.87 -16.65 13.18
C GLN A 146 -6.73 -15.51 12.64
N PRO A 147 -7.67 -15.00 13.43
CA PRO A 147 -8.40 -13.78 13.08
C PRO A 147 -7.48 -12.57 13.12
N THR A 148 -7.94 -11.50 12.50
CA THR A 148 -7.30 -10.18 12.56
C THR A 148 -7.18 -9.69 14.00
N GLU A 149 -6.00 -9.17 14.37
CA GLU A 149 -5.72 -8.67 15.71
C GLU A 149 -5.18 -7.24 15.67
N LYS A 150 -5.72 -6.36 16.52
CA LYS A 150 -5.14 -5.05 16.75
C LYS A 150 -3.85 -5.19 17.53
N TRP A 151 -2.76 -4.66 16.97
CA TRP A 151 -1.41 -4.73 17.54
C TRP A 151 -1.01 -3.46 18.28
N ALA A 152 -1.56 -2.32 17.85
CA ALA A 152 -1.40 -1.04 18.52
C ALA A 152 -2.64 -0.16 18.36
N VAL A 153 -2.79 0.80 19.27
CA VAL A 153 -3.86 1.81 19.29
C VAL A 153 -3.27 3.17 19.68
N LEU A 154 -4.04 4.24 19.52
CA LEU A 154 -3.71 5.52 20.16
C LEU A 154 -4.28 5.55 21.60
N ASP A 155 -3.51 6.08 22.53
CA ASP A 155 -3.97 6.37 23.88
C ASP A 155 -4.83 7.67 23.92
N GLU A 156 -5.32 8.06 25.09
CA GLU A 156 -6.14 9.25 25.32
C GLU A 156 -5.43 10.57 24.93
N ASN A 157 -4.10 10.55 24.89
CA ASN A 157 -3.27 11.69 24.50
C ASN A 157 -2.84 11.66 23.03
N GLY A 158 -3.31 10.66 22.26
CA GLY A 158 -2.94 10.46 20.86
C GLY A 158 -1.56 9.82 20.64
N ASN A 159 -0.93 9.25 21.68
CA ASN A 159 0.33 8.55 21.52
C ASN A 159 0.09 7.08 21.15
N LEU A 160 1.00 6.52 20.36
CA LEU A 160 0.94 5.11 19.99
C LEU A 160 1.20 4.21 21.21
N LYS A 161 0.25 3.32 21.49
CA LYS A 161 0.33 2.30 22.54
C LYS A 161 0.24 0.91 21.92
N PHE A 162 1.28 0.12 22.04
CA PHE A 162 1.26 -1.28 21.63
C PHE A 162 0.45 -2.11 22.63
N LEU A 163 -0.42 -2.97 22.11
CA LEU A 163 -1.19 -3.96 22.88
C LEU A 163 -0.40 -5.24 23.05
N GLN A 164 0.54 -5.48 22.16
CA GLN A 164 1.44 -6.62 22.09
C GLN A 164 2.90 -6.14 22.04
N LYS A 165 3.86 -7.04 21.80
CA LYS A 165 5.27 -6.68 21.62
C LYS A 165 5.41 -5.69 20.46
N PRO A 166 6.09 -4.54 20.66
CA PRO A 166 6.31 -3.57 19.59
C PRO A 166 6.96 -4.19 18.35
N GLU A 167 6.35 -3.93 17.21
CA GLU A 167 6.80 -4.40 15.89
C GLU A 167 6.84 -3.23 14.91
N TYR A 168 7.90 -3.19 14.08
CA TYR A 168 8.12 -2.15 13.09
C TYR A 168 8.58 -2.78 11.77
N HIS A 169 8.02 -2.33 10.67
CA HIS A 169 8.50 -2.65 9.32
C HIS A 169 9.43 -1.56 8.80
N GLY A 170 10.24 -1.89 7.79
CA GLY A 170 11.10 -0.91 7.15
C GLY A 170 10.29 0.22 6.51
N ASN A 171 10.76 1.46 6.68
CA ASN A 171 10.15 2.65 6.08
C ASN A 171 11.23 3.44 5.34
N PRO A 172 11.06 3.70 4.02
CA PRO A 172 12.09 4.40 3.24
C PRO A 172 12.28 5.88 3.63
N ILE A 173 11.32 6.46 4.37
CA ILE A 173 11.37 7.88 4.78
C ILE A 173 11.64 8.07 6.28
N ASP A 174 11.45 7.05 7.11
CA ASP A 174 11.74 7.10 8.55
C ASP A 174 12.63 5.92 8.96
N PRO A 175 13.88 6.17 9.40
CA PRO A 175 14.78 5.11 9.81
C PRO A 175 14.31 4.33 11.04
N LYS A 176 13.34 4.85 11.80
CA LYS A 176 12.72 4.13 12.91
C LYS A 176 11.75 3.04 12.44
N GLY A 177 11.36 3.08 11.15
CA GLY A 177 10.37 2.18 10.57
C GLY A 177 8.93 2.64 10.78
N SER A 178 8.00 1.90 10.19
CA SER A 178 6.56 2.08 10.37
C SER A 178 6.07 1.11 11.46
N PRO A 179 5.36 1.59 12.50
CA PRO A 179 4.80 0.70 13.52
C PRO A 179 3.73 -0.20 12.89
N VAL A 180 3.72 -1.47 13.28
CA VAL A 180 2.63 -2.39 12.94
C VAL A 180 1.49 -2.16 13.93
N THR A 181 0.31 -1.88 13.41
CA THR A 181 -0.90 -1.60 14.19
C THR A 181 -1.94 -2.71 14.07
N MET A 182 -1.86 -3.49 12.98
CA MET A 182 -2.75 -4.60 12.67
C MET A 182 -1.97 -5.82 12.22
N HIS A 183 -2.30 -6.98 12.77
CA HIS A 183 -1.97 -8.28 12.20
C HIS A 183 -3.20 -8.82 11.49
N TRP A 184 -3.18 -8.74 10.16
CA TRP A 184 -4.29 -9.21 9.34
C TRP A 184 -4.38 -10.74 9.33
N GLY A 185 -5.57 -11.26 9.57
CA GLY A 185 -5.91 -12.68 9.60
C GLY A 185 -6.76 -13.13 8.41
N TYR A 186 -7.30 -14.35 8.51
CA TYR A 186 -8.15 -14.96 7.46
C TYR A 186 -9.46 -14.20 7.22
N ASP A 187 -9.88 -13.41 8.18
CA ASP A 187 -11.14 -12.64 8.22
C ASP A 187 -11.01 -11.22 7.64
N ILE A 188 -9.87 -10.90 7.00
CA ILE A 188 -9.66 -9.56 6.41
C ILE A 188 -10.79 -9.17 5.44
N ALA A 189 -11.37 -10.14 4.74
CA ALA A 189 -12.48 -9.88 3.81
C ALA A 189 -13.76 -9.39 4.52
N ASP A 190 -13.89 -9.62 5.83
CA ASP A 190 -15.05 -9.16 6.62
C ASP A 190 -14.94 -7.68 6.98
N PHE A 191 -13.76 -7.06 6.75
CA PHE A 191 -13.51 -5.63 6.94
C PHE A 191 -13.85 -4.77 5.71
N ILE A 192 -14.17 -5.41 4.56
CA ILE A 192 -14.35 -4.73 3.27
C ILE A 192 -15.86 -4.71 2.89
#